data_c6a05294db30b116f7953e76ae19ad1e
#
_entry.id   c6a05294db30b116f7953e76ae19ad1e
#
_cell.length_a   1.000
_cell.length_b   1.000
_cell.length_c   1.000
_cell.angle_alpha   90.00
_cell.angle_beta   90.00
_cell.angle_gamma   90.00
#
_symmetry.space_group_name_H-M   'P 1'
#
loop_
_entity.id
_entity.type
_entity.pdbx_description
1 polymer ?
#
loop_
_entity_poly.entity_id
_entity_poly.type
_entity_poly.pdbx_seq_one_letter_code
_entity_poly.pdbx_strand_id
1 'polypeptide(L)'
;VMDKLDGTFIQLSKGIIGTSNVFFSEDVGQMDNEYLDIAKKYFNANDYMQEIVYNNPLYTFMFELVDKRVPNVINYPIEKQGLYLLGARNLETGEIYSSPIAQQKFNYHGPSAETYNLTLDEVLHVCGQGDGHKKEGFVLDIDGFYVKVKLEEFFLLNRLNGKFSFRTLLDCYKNDSLDDMAAVLVAKQ
;
A
#
# COMPACT_ATOMS: atom_id res chain seq x y z
N VAL A 1 -3.45 -11.16 10.05
CA VAL A 1 -2.27 -10.55 9.39
C VAL A 1 -2.58 -10.36 7.93
N MET A 2 -2.29 -9.18 7.38
CA MET A 2 -2.54 -8.83 5.99
C MET A 2 -1.22 -8.54 5.29
N ASP A 3 -1.19 -8.73 3.97
CA ASP A 3 -0.05 -8.32 3.16
C ASP A 3 0.11 -6.80 3.17
N LYS A 4 1.34 -6.32 3.34
CA LYS A 4 1.66 -4.91 3.15
C LYS A 4 2.12 -4.72 1.72
N LEU A 5 1.21 -4.24 0.88
CA LEU A 5 1.50 -3.92 -0.51
C LEU A 5 2.38 -2.67 -0.59
N ASP A 6 3.31 -2.68 -1.55
CA ASP A 6 4.18 -1.54 -1.87
C ASP A 6 3.56 -0.76 -3.04
N GLY A 7 2.96 0.37 -2.73
CA GLY A 7 2.25 1.18 -3.70
C GLY A 7 1.98 2.60 -3.22
N THR A 8 0.91 3.18 -3.72
CA THR A 8 0.43 4.49 -3.29
C THR A 8 -0.97 4.37 -2.70
N PHE A 9 -1.14 4.90 -1.49
CA PHE A 9 -2.42 4.94 -0.80
C PHE A 9 -3.43 5.80 -1.56
N ILE A 10 -4.60 5.21 -1.86
CA ILE A 10 -5.75 5.85 -2.50
C ILE A 10 -6.97 5.71 -1.62
N GLN A 11 -7.72 6.78 -1.45
CA GLN A 11 -9.00 6.78 -0.78
C GLN A 11 -10.11 7.16 -1.75
N LEU A 12 -11.21 6.41 -1.69
CA LEU A 12 -12.39 6.59 -2.53
C LEU A 12 -13.63 6.78 -1.65
N SER A 13 -14.35 7.86 -1.89
CA SER A 13 -15.69 8.10 -1.37
C SER A 13 -16.60 8.49 -2.55
N LYS A 14 -17.90 8.57 -2.36
CA LYS A 14 -18.82 9.01 -3.40
C LYS A 14 -18.40 10.38 -3.95
N GLY A 15 -17.98 10.43 -5.23
CA GLY A 15 -17.54 11.65 -5.90
C GLY A 15 -16.18 12.20 -5.47
N ILE A 16 -15.42 11.49 -4.63
CA ILE A 16 -14.12 11.94 -4.12
C ILE A 16 -13.08 10.83 -4.31
N ILE A 17 -11.94 11.21 -4.88
CA ILE A 17 -10.74 10.37 -4.95
C ILE A 17 -9.55 11.16 -4.37
N GLY A 18 -8.69 10.51 -3.58
CA GLY A 18 -7.53 11.16 -2.98
C GLY A 18 -6.39 10.21 -2.67
N THR A 19 -5.22 10.81 -2.42
CA THR A 19 -4.05 10.17 -1.78
C THR A 19 -4.03 10.58 -0.29
N SER A 20 -2.95 10.27 0.43
CA SER A 20 -2.75 10.75 1.82
C SER A 20 -2.69 12.28 1.93
N ASN A 21 -2.27 13.00 0.87
CA ASN A 21 -1.96 14.42 0.92
C ASN A 21 -2.82 15.28 -0.01
N VAL A 22 -3.46 14.68 -1.00
CA VAL A 22 -4.23 15.37 -2.05
C VAL A 22 -5.53 14.63 -2.27
N PHE A 23 -6.63 15.36 -2.37
CA PHE A 23 -7.92 14.81 -2.77
C PHE A 23 -8.52 15.64 -3.90
N PHE A 24 -9.29 14.97 -4.74
CA PHE A 24 -10.04 15.54 -5.84
C PHE A 24 -11.53 15.26 -5.63
N SER A 25 -12.37 16.26 -5.80
CA SER A 25 -13.81 16.09 -5.94
C SER A 25 -14.24 16.52 -7.35
N GLU A 26 -15.31 15.94 -7.86
CA GLU A 26 -15.86 16.28 -9.16
C GLU A 26 -16.21 17.77 -9.28
N ASP A 27 -16.49 18.43 -8.16
CA ASP A 27 -16.88 19.85 -8.06
C ASP A 27 -15.67 20.82 -8.07
N VAL A 28 -14.44 20.36 -7.88
CA VAL A 28 -13.24 21.22 -7.63
C VAL A 28 -12.25 21.22 -8.81
N GLY A 29 -12.65 20.92 -10.03
CA GLY A 29 -11.77 21.03 -11.19
C GLY A 29 -10.56 20.08 -11.18
N GLN A 30 -9.89 19.94 -12.34
CA GLN A 30 -8.75 19.03 -12.52
C GLN A 30 -7.53 19.45 -11.69
N MET A 31 -7.04 18.59 -10.82
CA MET A 31 -5.66 18.63 -10.34
C MET A 31 -4.84 17.63 -11.16
N ASP A 32 -3.74 18.09 -11.76
CA ASP A 32 -2.75 17.24 -12.42
C ASP A 32 -2.06 16.36 -11.37
N ASN A 33 -2.55 15.15 -11.20
CA ASN A 33 -1.93 14.15 -10.35
C ASN A 33 -1.97 12.79 -11.05
N GLU A 34 -0.83 12.36 -11.57
CA GLU A 34 -0.69 11.13 -12.34
C GLU A 34 -1.20 9.90 -11.58
N TYR A 35 -0.99 9.82 -10.27
CA TYR A 35 -1.44 8.67 -9.46
C TYR A 35 -2.97 8.60 -9.37
N LEU A 36 -3.63 9.76 -9.24
CA LEU A 36 -5.09 9.82 -9.24
C LEU A 36 -5.68 9.44 -10.60
N ASP A 37 -5.03 9.83 -11.69
CA ASP A 37 -5.47 9.47 -13.05
C ASP A 37 -5.33 7.95 -13.28
N ILE A 38 -4.25 7.34 -12.80
CA ILE A 38 -4.07 5.90 -12.85
C ILE A 38 -5.13 5.20 -12.00
N ALA A 39 -5.34 5.67 -10.76
CA ALA A 39 -6.34 5.10 -9.85
C ALA A 39 -7.76 5.20 -10.42
N LYS A 40 -8.14 6.33 -11.03
CA LYS A 40 -9.43 6.50 -11.73
C LYS A 40 -9.64 5.47 -12.83
N LYS A 41 -8.60 5.14 -13.60
CA LYS A 41 -8.72 4.14 -14.68
C LYS A 41 -9.03 2.75 -14.09
N TYR A 42 -8.35 2.35 -13.02
CA TYR A 42 -8.64 1.08 -12.34
C TYR A 42 -10.02 1.07 -11.68
N PHE A 43 -10.41 2.16 -11.04
CA PHE A 43 -11.73 2.30 -10.44
C PHE A 43 -12.84 2.18 -11.48
N ASN A 44 -12.73 2.90 -12.60
CA ASN A 44 -13.73 2.89 -13.66
C ASN A 44 -13.82 1.56 -14.42
N ALA A 45 -12.76 0.75 -14.36
CA ALA A 45 -12.74 -0.58 -14.97
C ALA A 45 -13.21 -1.71 -14.03
N ASN A 46 -13.61 -1.39 -12.79
CA ASN A 46 -13.96 -2.38 -11.79
C ASN A 46 -15.33 -2.11 -11.17
N ASP A 47 -16.33 -2.90 -11.59
CA ASP A 47 -17.72 -2.75 -11.16
C ASP A 47 -17.89 -2.97 -9.64
N TYR A 48 -17.14 -3.89 -9.02
CA TYR A 48 -17.20 -4.11 -7.57
C TYR A 48 -16.75 -2.89 -6.77
N MET A 49 -15.71 -2.19 -7.24
CA MET A 49 -15.24 -0.97 -6.58
C MET A 49 -16.27 0.15 -6.71
N GLN A 50 -16.84 0.31 -7.90
CA GLN A 50 -17.89 1.31 -8.13
C GLN A 50 -19.12 1.01 -7.27
N GLU A 51 -19.55 -0.25 -7.23
CA GLU A 51 -20.71 -0.67 -6.43
C GLU A 51 -20.54 -0.34 -4.96
N ILE A 52 -19.41 -0.72 -4.33
CA ILE A 52 -19.22 -0.45 -2.90
C ILE A 52 -19.11 1.05 -2.60
N VAL A 53 -18.45 1.83 -3.45
CA VAL A 53 -18.26 3.27 -3.24
C VAL A 53 -19.57 4.03 -3.42
N TYR A 54 -20.33 3.78 -4.49
CA TYR A 54 -21.55 4.53 -4.77
C TYR A 54 -22.74 4.12 -3.90
N ASN A 55 -22.81 2.86 -3.49
CA ASN A 55 -23.90 2.37 -2.63
C ASN A 55 -23.67 2.66 -1.14
N ASN A 56 -22.46 3.09 -0.74
CA ASN A 56 -22.12 3.34 0.65
C ASN A 56 -21.55 4.75 0.87
N PRO A 57 -22.35 5.83 0.70
CA PRO A 57 -21.88 7.22 0.71
C PRO A 57 -21.34 7.69 2.08
N LEU A 58 -21.63 6.97 3.16
CA LEU A 58 -21.14 7.26 4.51
C LEU A 58 -19.79 6.59 4.81
N TYR A 59 -19.13 6.02 3.79
CA TYR A 59 -17.85 5.35 3.94
C TYR A 59 -16.78 5.91 3.01
N THR A 60 -15.55 5.92 3.50
CA THR A 60 -14.34 6.04 2.67
C THR A 60 -13.71 4.67 2.57
N PHE A 61 -13.49 4.22 1.34
CA PHE A 61 -12.78 2.97 1.04
C PHE A 61 -11.31 3.28 0.78
N MET A 62 -10.43 2.51 1.42
CA MET A 62 -8.99 2.67 1.35
C MET A 62 -8.41 1.59 0.46
N PHE A 63 -7.58 2.00 -0.51
CA PHE A 63 -6.93 1.11 -1.47
C PHE A 63 -5.43 1.37 -1.50
N GLU A 64 -4.66 0.38 -1.95
CA GLU A 64 -3.29 0.54 -2.41
C GLU A 64 -3.27 0.47 -3.94
N LEU A 65 -2.74 1.50 -4.57
CA LEU A 65 -2.47 1.52 -6.00
C LEU A 65 -1.11 0.86 -6.26
N VAL A 66 -1.15 -0.30 -6.87
CA VAL A 66 0.02 -1.05 -7.33
C VAL A 66 0.11 -0.91 -8.85
N ASP A 67 1.09 -0.16 -9.34
CA ASP A 67 1.31 0.07 -10.77
C ASP A 67 2.77 0.40 -11.03
N LYS A 68 3.33 -0.08 -12.14
CA LYS A 68 4.74 0.18 -12.52
C LYS A 68 5.09 1.65 -12.75
N ARG A 69 4.10 2.51 -12.97
CA ARG A 69 4.25 3.97 -13.10
C ARG A 69 4.34 4.68 -11.75
N VAL A 70 4.00 3.98 -10.68
CA VAL A 70 4.13 4.47 -9.31
C VAL A 70 5.50 4.05 -8.80
N PRO A 71 6.24 4.93 -8.08
CA PRO A 71 7.54 4.57 -7.51
C PRO A 71 7.41 3.48 -6.44
N ASN A 72 7.72 2.26 -6.81
CA ASN A 72 7.72 1.08 -5.95
C ASN A 72 9.12 0.46 -5.89
N VAL A 73 9.43 -0.20 -4.79
CA VAL A 73 10.62 -1.06 -4.68
C VAL A 73 10.33 -2.39 -5.36
N ILE A 74 9.12 -2.91 -5.16
CA ILE A 74 8.68 -4.19 -5.70
C ILE A 74 8.24 -4.01 -7.15
N ASN A 75 8.82 -4.78 -8.05
CA ASN A 75 8.40 -4.81 -9.44
C ASN A 75 7.25 -5.79 -9.63
N TYR A 76 6.03 -5.31 -9.51
CA TYR A 76 4.83 -6.13 -9.70
C TYR A 76 4.60 -6.44 -11.17
N PRO A 77 4.36 -7.71 -11.55
CA PRO A 77 3.98 -8.07 -12.90
C PRO A 77 2.61 -7.47 -13.27
N ILE A 78 2.33 -7.33 -14.58
CA ILE A 78 1.14 -6.62 -15.08
C ILE A 78 -0.16 -7.18 -14.49
N GLU A 79 -0.27 -8.49 -14.35
CA GLU A 79 -1.45 -9.18 -13.81
C GLU A 79 -1.70 -8.90 -12.32
N LYS A 80 -0.70 -8.37 -11.61
CA LYS A 80 -0.80 -7.94 -10.21
C LYS A 80 -0.90 -6.43 -10.05
N GLN A 81 -1.01 -5.67 -11.14
CA GLN A 81 -1.21 -4.23 -11.07
C GLN A 81 -2.70 -3.91 -10.90
N GLY A 82 -3.04 -2.92 -10.06
CA GLY A 82 -4.41 -2.56 -9.77
C GLY A 82 -4.60 -1.77 -8.49
N LEU A 83 -5.86 -1.59 -8.12
CA LEU A 83 -6.27 -1.07 -6.82
C LEU A 83 -6.68 -2.23 -5.92
N TYR A 84 -6.05 -2.35 -4.76
CA TYR A 84 -6.28 -3.43 -3.78
C TYR A 84 -6.94 -2.86 -2.53
N LEU A 85 -8.11 -3.38 -2.15
CA LEU A 85 -8.82 -2.95 -0.97
C LEU A 85 -7.99 -3.23 0.29
N LEU A 86 -7.71 -2.18 1.07
CA LEU A 86 -7.06 -2.25 2.37
C LEU A 86 -8.06 -2.22 3.53
N GLY A 87 -9.21 -1.58 3.31
CA GLY A 87 -10.24 -1.44 4.31
C GLY A 87 -11.22 -0.32 4.01
N ALA A 88 -12.07 -0.02 5.00
CA ALA A 88 -13.05 1.05 4.93
C ALA A 88 -13.13 1.81 6.25
N ARG A 89 -13.51 3.09 6.20
CA ARG A 89 -13.78 3.93 7.37
C ARG A 89 -15.19 4.48 7.31
N ASN A 90 -15.94 4.34 8.38
CA ASN A 90 -17.22 5.03 8.56
C ASN A 90 -16.98 6.51 8.85
N LEU A 91 -17.59 7.40 8.08
CA LEU A 91 -17.40 8.85 8.21
C LEU A 91 -18.13 9.46 9.40
N GLU A 92 -19.18 8.82 9.92
CA GLU A 92 -19.95 9.31 11.08
C GLU A 92 -19.32 8.86 12.38
N THR A 93 -18.95 7.55 12.49
CA THR A 93 -18.44 6.97 13.74
C THR A 93 -16.91 7.01 13.84
N GLY A 94 -16.23 7.15 12.70
CA GLY A 94 -14.77 7.04 12.61
C GLY A 94 -14.25 5.60 12.67
N GLU A 95 -15.13 4.61 12.81
CA GLU A 95 -14.77 3.19 12.88
C GLU A 95 -14.06 2.74 11.61
N ILE A 96 -12.99 1.96 11.77
CA ILE A 96 -12.18 1.43 10.67
C ILE A 96 -12.38 -0.08 10.59
N TYR A 97 -12.63 -0.55 9.39
CA TYR A 97 -12.77 -1.97 9.06
C TYR A 97 -11.57 -2.42 8.24
N SER A 98 -10.88 -3.47 8.69
CA SER A 98 -9.79 -4.08 7.93
C SER A 98 -10.28 -4.69 6.62
N SER A 99 -9.36 -4.98 5.68
CA SER A 99 -9.73 -5.52 4.36
C SER A 99 -10.67 -6.72 4.43
N PRO A 100 -10.43 -7.78 5.24
CA PRO A 100 -11.33 -8.93 5.30
C PRO A 100 -12.70 -8.57 5.88
N ILE A 101 -12.76 -7.68 6.88
CA ILE A 101 -14.01 -7.22 7.46
C ILE A 101 -14.80 -6.38 6.44
N ALA A 102 -14.13 -5.49 5.74
CA ALA A 102 -14.74 -4.65 4.71
C ALA A 102 -15.25 -5.49 3.54
N GLN A 103 -14.51 -6.51 3.09
CA GLN A 103 -14.97 -7.45 2.06
C GLN A 103 -16.28 -8.13 2.46
N GLN A 104 -16.34 -8.67 3.67
CA GLN A 104 -17.55 -9.32 4.17
C GLN A 104 -18.72 -8.34 4.34
N LYS A 105 -18.47 -7.18 4.96
CA LYS A 105 -19.50 -6.17 5.27
C LYS A 105 -20.15 -5.60 4.01
N PHE A 106 -19.37 -5.36 2.96
CA PHE A 106 -19.82 -4.73 1.72
C PHE A 106 -20.00 -5.72 0.56
N ASN A 107 -19.87 -7.02 0.83
CA ASN A 107 -19.92 -8.09 -0.19
C ASN A 107 -18.95 -7.81 -1.37
N TYR A 108 -17.75 -7.34 -1.05
CA TYR A 108 -16.75 -6.97 -2.05
C TYR A 108 -15.95 -8.18 -2.51
N HIS A 109 -15.95 -8.43 -3.83
CA HIS A 109 -15.26 -9.55 -4.48
C HIS A 109 -14.13 -9.11 -5.41
N GLY A 110 -13.76 -7.83 -5.38
CA GLY A 110 -12.64 -7.30 -6.16
C GLY A 110 -11.27 -7.56 -5.52
N PRO A 111 -10.19 -7.00 -6.10
CA PRO A 111 -8.84 -7.15 -5.57
C PRO A 111 -8.71 -6.61 -4.15
N SER A 112 -8.01 -7.34 -3.30
CA SER A 112 -7.77 -6.97 -1.90
C SER A 112 -6.41 -7.47 -1.43
N ALA A 113 -5.89 -6.90 -0.34
CA ALA A 113 -4.67 -7.39 0.29
C ALA A 113 -4.86 -8.84 0.78
N GLU A 114 -3.90 -9.71 0.47
CA GLU A 114 -3.92 -11.09 0.96
C GLU A 114 -3.90 -11.16 2.49
N THR A 115 -4.54 -12.18 3.04
CA THR A 115 -4.56 -12.41 4.48
C THR A 115 -3.90 -13.72 4.84
N TYR A 116 -3.20 -13.72 5.98
CA TYR A 116 -2.43 -14.84 6.48
C TYR A 116 -2.83 -15.17 7.91
N ASN A 117 -2.82 -16.44 8.25
CA ASN A 117 -2.97 -16.90 9.64
C ASN A 117 -1.56 -17.14 10.22
N LEU A 118 -0.89 -16.06 10.61
CA LEU A 118 0.45 -16.06 11.18
C LEU A 118 0.43 -15.50 12.60
N THR A 119 1.24 -16.08 13.47
CA THR A 119 1.56 -15.54 14.78
C THR A 119 2.53 -14.35 14.67
N LEU A 120 2.67 -13.55 15.71
CA LEU A 120 3.63 -12.44 15.73
C LEU A 120 5.07 -12.94 15.53
N ASP A 121 5.44 -14.06 16.17
CA ASP A 121 6.79 -14.62 16.05
C ASP A 121 7.09 -15.07 14.61
N GLU A 122 6.11 -15.68 13.92
CA GLU A 122 6.25 -16.06 12.51
C GLU A 122 6.39 -14.82 11.62
N VAL A 123 5.62 -13.76 11.87
CA VAL A 123 5.75 -12.48 11.14
C VAL A 123 7.14 -11.89 11.34
N LEU A 124 7.64 -11.82 12.57
CA LEU A 124 8.97 -11.28 12.87
C LEU A 124 10.07 -12.12 12.22
N HIS A 125 9.94 -13.46 12.26
CA HIS A 125 10.88 -14.37 11.60
C HIS A 125 10.94 -14.13 10.09
N VAL A 126 9.77 -14.04 9.42
CA VAL A 126 9.70 -13.76 7.99
C VAL A 126 10.26 -12.37 7.66
N CYS A 127 10.00 -11.37 8.50
CA CYS A 127 10.51 -10.02 8.28
C CYS A 127 12.04 -9.91 8.41
N GLY A 128 12.67 -10.73 9.25
CA GLY A 128 14.13 -10.76 9.40
C GLY A 128 14.88 -11.54 8.31
N GLN A 129 14.19 -12.40 7.55
CA GLN A 129 14.84 -13.30 6.57
C GLN A 129 14.21 -13.26 5.17
N GLY A 130 13.16 -12.46 4.98
CA GLY A 130 12.40 -12.41 3.74
C GLY A 130 13.06 -11.59 2.65
N ASP A 131 12.69 -11.89 1.40
CA ASP A 131 13.14 -11.20 0.19
C ASP A 131 12.38 -9.87 0.01
N GLY A 132 13.05 -8.77 0.30
CA GLY A 132 12.50 -7.41 0.21
C GLY A 132 12.20 -6.94 -1.21
N HIS A 133 12.69 -7.63 -2.24
CA HIS A 133 12.31 -7.38 -3.64
C HIS A 133 10.93 -7.96 -3.99
N LYS A 134 10.42 -8.89 -3.19
CA LYS A 134 9.15 -9.58 -3.43
C LYS A 134 8.04 -9.16 -2.49
N LYS A 135 8.40 -8.66 -1.30
CA LYS A 135 7.44 -8.31 -0.26
C LYS A 135 7.92 -7.12 0.57
N GLU A 136 7.01 -6.16 0.82
CA GLU A 136 7.31 -5.04 1.71
C GLU A 136 7.25 -5.45 3.18
N GLY A 137 6.27 -6.26 3.55
CA GLY A 137 6.01 -6.66 4.92
C GLY A 137 4.58 -7.07 5.18
N PHE A 138 4.14 -6.81 6.39
CA PHE A 138 2.81 -7.17 6.87
C PHE A 138 2.13 -6.00 7.58
N VAL A 139 0.79 -6.05 7.62
CA VAL A 139 -0.05 -5.23 8.49
C VAL A 139 -0.77 -6.16 9.46
N LEU A 140 -0.53 -5.98 10.74
CA LEU A 140 -1.21 -6.71 11.80
C LEU A 140 -2.40 -5.89 12.29
N ASP A 141 -3.55 -6.53 12.39
CA ASP A 141 -4.72 -5.98 13.08
C ASP A 141 -4.75 -6.59 14.49
N ILE A 142 -4.55 -5.78 15.49
CA ILE A 142 -4.51 -6.16 16.89
C ILE A 142 -5.62 -5.37 17.60
N ASP A 143 -6.79 -5.96 17.72
CA ASP A 143 -7.96 -5.35 18.34
C ASP A 143 -8.32 -3.96 17.76
N GLY A 144 -8.20 -3.82 16.43
CA GLY A 144 -8.46 -2.57 15.71
C GLY A 144 -7.28 -1.61 15.62
N PHE A 145 -6.13 -1.95 16.20
CA PHE A 145 -4.87 -1.23 16.03
C PHE A 145 -4.06 -1.85 14.88
N TYR A 146 -3.70 -1.04 13.90
CA TYR A 146 -2.94 -1.49 12.73
C TYR A 146 -1.45 -1.24 12.91
N VAL A 147 -0.68 -2.31 13.04
CA VAL A 147 0.78 -2.27 13.16
C VAL A 147 1.43 -2.70 11.86
N LYS A 148 2.31 -1.88 11.32
CA LYS A 148 3.07 -2.17 10.09
C LYS A 148 4.42 -2.76 10.44
N VAL A 149 4.71 -3.97 9.98
CA VAL A 149 5.99 -4.64 10.15
C VAL A 149 6.59 -4.82 8.76
N LYS A 150 7.75 -4.20 8.51
CA LYS A 150 8.45 -4.25 7.21
C LYS A 150 9.57 -5.27 7.25
N LEU A 151 9.86 -5.89 6.10
CA LEU A 151 11.04 -6.69 5.93
C LEU A 151 12.29 -5.80 6.06
N GLU A 152 13.32 -6.32 6.71
CA GLU A 152 14.59 -5.59 6.89
C GLU A 152 15.23 -5.24 5.54
N GLU A 153 15.28 -6.19 4.62
CA GLU A 153 15.80 -5.96 3.28
C GLU A 153 14.97 -4.92 2.50
N PHE A 154 13.64 -4.97 2.58
CA PHE A 154 12.79 -3.95 1.95
C PHE A 154 13.08 -2.55 2.50
N PHE A 155 13.31 -2.44 3.80
CA PHE A 155 13.66 -1.16 4.42
C PHE A 155 14.96 -0.59 3.86
N LEU A 156 15.98 -1.44 3.66
CA LEU A 156 17.24 -1.05 3.01
C LEU A 156 17.02 -0.63 1.56
N LEU A 157 16.30 -1.43 0.77
CA LEU A 157 15.96 -1.16 -0.63
C LEU A 157 15.21 0.16 -0.80
N ASN A 158 14.23 0.43 0.05
CA ASN A 158 13.44 1.66 0.00
C ASN A 158 14.29 2.90 0.33
N ARG A 159 15.23 2.79 1.28
CA ARG A 159 16.19 3.87 1.56
C ARG A 159 17.09 4.17 0.36
N LEU A 160 17.44 3.15 -0.42
CA LEU A 160 18.28 3.27 -1.62
C LEU A 160 17.53 3.76 -2.86
N ASN A 161 16.21 3.52 -2.94
CA ASN A 161 15.34 4.08 -3.98
C ASN A 161 15.03 5.56 -3.76
N GLY A 162 15.11 6.05 -2.53
CA GLY A 162 15.05 7.47 -2.21
C GLY A 162 16.25 8.23 -2.80
N LYS A 163 16.16 9.56 -2.85
CA LYS A 163 17.29 10.39 -3.29
C LYS A 163 18.51 10.07 -2.42
N PHE A 164 19.56 9.57 -3.05
CA PHE A 164 20.84 9.26 -2.44
C PHE A 164 21.37 10.53 -1.75
N SER A 165 21.26 10.59 -0.43
CA SER A 165 21.73 11.75 0.32
C SER A 165 23.02 11.38 1.06
N PHE A 166 23.88 12.37 1.27
CA PHE A 166 25.09 12.22 2.11
C PHE A 166 24.74 11.70 3.50
N ARG A 167 23.56 12.06 4.03
CA ARG A 167 23.06 11.57 5.32
C ARG A 167 22.79 10.06 5.29
N THR A 168 22.21 9.55 4.21
CA THR A 168 21.97 8.10 4.03
C THR A 168 23.28 7.32 4.00
N LEU A 169 24.31 7.85 3.32
CA LEU A 169 25.67 7.29 3.31
C LEU A 169 26.29 7.26 4.71
N LEU A 170 26.20 8.36 5.45
CA LEU A 170 26.70 8.42 6.82
C LEU A 170 25.99 7.46 7.77
N ASP A 171 24.70 7.30 7.63
CA ASP A 171 23.92 6.36 8.44
C ASP A 171 24.33 4.90 8.13
N CYS A 172 24.53 4.56 6.85
CA CYS A 172 25.04 3.23 6.47
C CYS A 172 26.48 3.01 7.00
N TYR A 173 27.33 4.01 6.92
CA TYR A 173 28.70 3.93 7.48
C TYR A 173 28.68 3.70 8.99
N LYS A 174 27.84 4.43 9.74
CA LYS A 174 27.72 4.30 11.20
C LYS A 174 27.19 2.94 11.64
N ASN A 175 26.35 2.32 10.81
CA ASN A 175 25.72 1.03 11.10
C ASN A 175 26.44 -0.15 10.44
N ASP A 176 27.64 0.06 9.92
CA ASP A 176 28.48 -0.96 9.24
C ASP A 176 27.73 -1.71 8.12
N SER A 177 26.85 -1.00 7.38
CA SER A 177 26.01 -1.55 6.32
C SER A 177 26.32 -1.00 4.93
N LEU A 178 27.55 -0.52 4.72
CA LEU A 178 27.98 -0.01 3.39
C LEU A 178 28.09 -1.12 2.35
N ASP A 179 28.49 -2.32 2.75
CA ASP A 179 28.63 -3.48 1.86
C ASP A 179 27.25 -3.97 1.39
N ASP A 180 26.26 -3.99 2.28
CA ASP A 180 24.88 -4.30 1.95
C ASP A 180 24.32 -3.28 0.95
N MET A 181 24.63 -2.01 1.17
CA MET A 181 24.25 -0.92 0.26
C MET A 181 24.91 -1.08 -1.12
N ALA A 182 26.19 -1.44 -1.17
CA ALA A 182 26.90 -1.66 -2.42
C ALA A 182 26.32 -2.86 -3.19
N ALA A 183 25.98 -3.95 -2.50
CA ALA A 183 25.37 -5.14 -3.10
C ALA A 183 24.02 -4.82 -3.78
N VAL A 184 23.20 -4.00 -3.15
CA VAL A 184 21.89 -3.58 -3.69
C VAL A 184 22.07 -2.65 -4.92
N LEU A 185 23.07 -1.78 -4.92
CA LEU A 185 23.34 -0.89 -6.05
C LEU A 185 23.86 -1.66 -7.28
N VAL A 186 24.63 -2.72 -7.06
CA VAL A 186 25.16 -3.59 -8.13
C VAL A 186 24.03 -4.45 -8.73
N ALA A 187 23.10 -4.92 -7.93
CA ALA A 187 21.95 -5.72 -8.40
C ALA A 187 20.95 -4.94 -9.29
N LYS A 188 21.07 -3.60 -9.38
CA LYS A 188 20.25 -2.71 -10.21
C LYS A 188 20.82 -2.42 -11.61
N GLN A 189 22.01 -2.90 -11.94
CA GLN A 189 22.62 -2.79 -13.27
C GLN A 189 22.27 -4.01 -14.11
#